data_87164b7a4c50c27097d1de67afb85981
#
_entry.id   87164b7a4c50c27097d1de67afb85981
#
_cell.length_a   1.000
_cell.length_b   1.000
_cell.length_c   1.000
_cell.angle_alpha   90.00
_cell.angle_beta   90.00
_cell.angle_gamma   90.00
#
_symmetry.space_group_name_H-M   'P 1'
#
loop_
_entity.id
_entity.type
_entity.pdbx_description
1 polymer ?
#
loop_
_entity_poly.entity_id
_entity_poly.type
_entity_poly.pdbx_seq_one_letter_code
_entity_poly.pdbx_strand_id
1 'polypeptide(L)'
;MLKLMYITNRPEVAQIAEQAGVDWIFVDMEFIGKDARQGGLDTVQNHHTVEDVRRIKQSVTNAKVLVRVNPIHDALDNYPSSKDEIDATIEAGADILMLPFFHTVQEVEQFIKYVDGRTKTCLLLETPSAAILLDDILKVPGIDMIHIGLNDLHLAMGMKFMFQLLTDGVVDQLATKIKATGIPFGFGGIARINSGMLPGAAVLKEHYRLGSSMVIVSRSFCNTDKVTDLDEIRQIFNEGMGEIRDLEKEAQAAVDYFTSNHKLVEDSVEKIVELINAKKNGNQ
;
A
#
# COMPACT_ATOMS: atom_id res chain seq x y z
N MET A 1 8.37 1.21 15.01
CA MET A 1 7.11 1.84 14.59
C MET A 1 6.99 1.72 13.06
N LEU A 2 5.78 1.49 12.57
CA LEU A 2 5.50 1.37 11.13
C LEU A 2 5.74 2.69 10.40
N LYS A 3 6.25 2.63 9.18
CA LYS A 3 6.22 3.74 8.24
C LYS A 3 4.81 3.88 7.68
N LEU A 4 4.17 5.02 7.93
CA LEU A 4 2.81 5.31 7.50
C LEU A 4 2.83 6.05 6.17
N MET A 5 2.07 5.55 5.19
CA MET A 5 1.96 6.14 3.85
C MET A 5 0.55 6.66 3.62
N TYR A 6 0.40 7.89 3.09
CA TYR A 6 -0.91 8.43 2.74
C TYR A 6 -0.96 8.92 1.30
N ILE A 7 -2.01 8.53 0.58
CA ILE A 7 -2.17 8.86 -0.85
C ILE A 7 -2.82 10.23 -1.00
N THR A 8 -2.12 11.17 -1.62
CA THR A 8 -2.66 12.48 -2.00
C THR A 8 -1.79 13.16 -3.05
N ASN A 9 -2.40 14.00 -3.90
CA ASN A 9 -1.72 14.96 -4.78
C ASN A 9 -1.99 16.41 -4.40
N ARG A 10 -2.62 16.63 -3.23
CA ARG A 10 -2.94 17.96 -2.71
C ARG A 10 -1.87 18.41 -1.73
N PRO A 11 -1.08 19.48 -2.05
CA PRO A 11 0.01 19.97 -1.20
C PRO A 11 -0.44 20.31 0.22
N GLU A 12 -1.59 20.95 0.38
CA GLU A 12 -2.13 21.34 1.70
C GLU A 12 -2.47 20.09 2.56
N VAL A 13 -2.97 19.02 1.94
CA VAL A 13 -3.25 17.75 2.64
C VAL A 13 -1.95 17.02 2.98
N ALA A 14 -0.97 17.04 2.08
CA ALA A 14 0.34 16.45 2.32
C ALA A 14 1.05 17.09 3.52
N GLN A 15 0.99 18.43 3.64
CA GLN A 15 1.52 19.15 4.79
C GLN A 15 0.81 18.78 6.10
N ILE A 16 -0.52 18.67 6.08
CA ILE A 16 -1.31 18.24 7.24
C ILE A 16 -0.92 16.82 7.66
N ALA A 17 -0.83 15.90 6.69
CA ALA A 17 -0.47 14.51 6.94
C ALA A 17 0.95 14.38 7.51
N GLU A 18 1.93 15.11 6.95
CA GLU A 18 3.30 15.17 7.45
C GLU A 18 3.34 15.69 8.89
N GLN A 19 2.66 16.81 9.19
CA GLN A 19 2.60 17.41 10.52
C GLN A 19 1.99 16.45 11.56
N ALA A 20 1.05 15.63 11.14
CA ALA A 20 0.43 14.61 11.98
C ALA A 20 1.29 13.35 12.17
N GLY A 21 2.42 13.22 11.46
CA GLY A 21 3.37 12.12 11.61
C GLY A 21 3.26 11.01 10.56
N VAL A 22 2.68 11.30 9.39
CA VAL A 22 2.79 10.43 8.20
C VAL A 22 4.23 10.49 7.69
N ASP A 23 4.83 9.32 7.47
CA ASP A 23 6.23 9.22 7.06
C ASP A 23 6.43 9.44 5.56
N TRP A 24 5.48 8.97 4.72
CA TRP A 24 5.60 9.05 3.27
C TRP A 24 4.31 9.55 2.63
N ILE A 25 4.42 10.56 1.76
CA ILE A 25 3.32 10.99 0.91
C ILE A 25 3.37 10.17 -0.37
N PHE A 26 2.27 9.50 -0.67
CA PHE A 26 2.15 8.57 -1.77
C PHE A 26 1.43 9.26 -2.95
N VAL A 27 2.15 9.49 -4.04
CA VAL A 27 1.59 9.98 -5.31
C VAL A 27 1.34 8.78 -6.23
N ASP A 28 0.09 8.58 -6.64
CA ASP A 28 -0.34 7.41 -7.40
C ASP A 28 -0.56 7.76 -8.87
N MET A 29 0.44 7.46 -9.72
CA MET A 29 0.39 7.70 -11.16
C MET A 29 -0.09 6.47 -11.96
N GLU A 30 -0.40 5.34 -11.27
CA GLU A 30 -0.82 4.13 -11.95
C GLU A 30 -2.22 4.27 -12.56
N PHE A 31 -2.33 4.07 -13.88
CA PHE A 31 -3.61 3.99 -14.60
C PHE A 31 -3.62 2.90 -15.69
N ILE A 32 -2.45 2.53 -16.25
CA ILE A 32 -2.36 1.56 -17.36
C ILE A 32 -2.91 0.20 -16.91
N GLY A 33 -3.97 -0.26 -17.60
CA GLY A 33 -4.63 -1.53 -17.31
C GLY A 33 -5.50 -1.56 -16.04
N LYS A 34 -5.58 -0.47 -15.28
CA LYS A 34 -6.32 -0.43 -14.01
C LYS A 34 -7.83 -0.53 -14.21
N ASP A 35 -8.37 0.12 -15.25
CA ASP A 35 -9.79 0.04 -15.62
C ASP A 35 -10.24 -1.39 -15.92
N ALA A 36 -9.41 -2.17 -16.60
CA ALA A 36 -9.71 -3.56 -16.94
C ALA A 36 -9.72 -4.48 -15.69
N ARG A 37 -8.95 -4.16 -14.65
CA ARG A 37 -8.83 -4.96 -13.42
C ARG A 37 -9.87 -4.59 -12.38
N GLN A 38 -10.18 -3.31 -12.25
CA GLN A 38 -10.98 -2.75 -11.17
C GLN A 38 -12.26 -2.06 -11.66
N GLY A 39 -12.54 -2.10 -12.95
CA GLY A 39 -13.74 -1.52 -13.54
C GLY A 39 -15.02 -2.09 -12.93
N GLY A 40 -15.87 -1.19 -12.39
CA GLY A 40 -17.10 -1.58 -11.69
C GLY A 40 -16.96 -1.89 -10.19
N LEU A 41 -15.75 -1.81 -9.62
CA LEU A 41 -15.53 -1.88 -8.18
C LEU A 41 -15.53 -0.46 -7.57
N ASP A 42 -15.90 -0.34 -6.30
CA ASP A 42 -15.82 0.93 -5.54
C ASP A 42 -14.36 1.22 -5.15
N THR A 43 -13.50 1.34 -6.17
CA THR A 43 -12.10 1.71 -6.03
C THR A 43 -11.85 3.07 -6.65
N VAL A 44 -11.17 3.98 -5.95
CA VAL A 44 -10.77 5.26 -6.55
C VAL A 44 -9.59 5.02 -7.48
N GLN A 45 -9.76 5.45 -8.71
CA GLN A 45 -8.67 5.57 -9.66
C GLN A 45 -8.07 6.97 -9.53
N ASN A 46 -6.81 7.04 -9.08
CA ASN A 46 -6.07 8.28 -9.08
C ASN A 46 -5.50 8.51 -10.50
N HIS A 47 -5.38 9.77 -10.88
CA HIS A 47 -4.72 10.20 -12.11
C HIS A 47 -3.69 11.27 -11.77
N HIS A 48 -2.80 10.95 -10.81
CA HIS A 48 -1.73 11.87 -10.46
C HIS A 48 -0.69 11.93 -11.56
N THR A 49 0.04 13.03 -11.63
CA THR A 49 0.99 13.34 -12.70
C THR A 49 2.39 13.60 -12.14
N VAL A 50 3.39 13.63 -13.02
CA VAL A 50 4.76 14.06 -12.66
C VAL A 50 4.78 15.47 -12.05
N GLU A 51 3.87 16.36 -12.50
CA GLU A 51 3.75 17.71 -11.92
C GLU A 51 3.21 17.65 -10.49
N ASP A 52 2.30 16.72 -10.19
CA ASP A 52 1.86 16.47 -8.80
C ASP A 52 3.03 16.03 -7.91
N VAL A 53 3.91 15.14 -8.42
CA VAL A 53 5.13 14.74 -7.69
C VAL A 53 5.97 15.96 -7.33
N ARG A 54 6.22 16.86 -8.29
CA ARG A 54 7.01 18.09 -8.07
C ARG A 54 6.37 19.00 -7.03
N ARG A 55 5.05 19.23 -7.13
CA ARG A 55 4.30 20.07 -6.17
C ARG A 55 4.30 19.48 -4.76
N ILE A 56 4.09 18.16 -4.65
CA ILE A 56 4.14 17.47 -3.35
C ILE A 56 5.55 17.55 -2.77
N LYS A 57 6.60 17.27 -3.56
CA LYS A 57 7.99 17.34 -3.08
C LYS A 57 8.37 18.73 -2.55
N GLN A 58 7.87 19.79 -3.19
CA GLN A 58 8.09 21.18 -2.76
C GLN A 58 7.31 21.54 -1.49
N SER A 59 6.22 20.82 -1.20
CA SER A 59 5.32 21.14 -0.08
C SER A 59 5.69 20.47 1.24
N VAL A 60 6.43 19.34 1.20
CA VAL A 60 6.83 18.58 2.39
C VAL A 60 8.29 18.80 2.72
N THR A 61 8.63 18.66 4.00
CA THR A 61 10.00 18.91 4.52
C THR A 61 10.67 17.62 4.98
N ASN A 62 9.97 16.79 5.72
CA ASN A 62 10.51 15.59 6.37
C ASN A 62 9.97 14.31 5.75
N ALA A 63 8.70 14.33 5.30
CA ALA A 63 8.09 13.17 4.67
C ALA A 63 8.79 12.85 3.34
N LYS A 64 8.95 11.56 3.06
CA LYS A 64 9.43 11.10 1.76
C LYS A 64 8.29 11.08 0.75
N VAL A 65 8.62 11.32 -0.52
CA VAL A 65 7.65 11.19 -1.62
C VAL A 65 7.83 9.82 -2.25
N LEU A 66 6.84 8.95 -2.04
CA LEU A 66 6.73 7.67 -2.72
C LEU A 66 5.83 7.83 -3.93
N VAL A 67 6.28 7.35 -5.09
CA VAL A 67 5.50 7.42 -6.33
C VAL A 67 5.28 6.01 -6.88
N ARG A 68 4.01 5.64 -7.06
CA ARG A 68 3.66 4.45 -7.81
C ARG A 68 3.61 4.82 -9.29
N VAL A 69 4.55 4.30 -10.06
CA VAL A 69 4.60 4.41 -11.51
C VAL A 69 3.63 3.43 -12.17
N ASN A 70 3.51 3.43 -13.49
CA ASN A 70 2.76 2.40 -14.20
C ASN A 70 3.52 1.06 -14.25
N PRO A 71 2.83 -0.08 -14.48
CA PRO A 71 3.48 -1.34 -14.83
C PRO A 71 4.47 -1.15 -15.98
N ILE A 72 5.48 -2.01 -16.09
CA ILE A 72 6.46 -1.92 -17.19
C ILE A 72 5.75 -1.96 -18.54
N HIS A 73 6.01 -0.95 -19.37
CA HIS A 73 5.37 -0.76 -20.68
C HIS A 73 6.29 -0.03 -21.66
N ASP A 74 6.06 -0.25 -22.93
CA ASP A 74 6.64 0.56 -24.01
C ASP A 74 5.90 1.90 -24.14
N ALA A 75 6.44 2.84 -24.91
CA ALA A 75 5.75 4.09 -25.19
C ALA A 75 4.39 3.84 -25.86
N LEU A 76 3.36 4.50 -25.36
CA LEU A 76 2.02 4.52 -25.94
C LEU A 76 1.83 5.80 -26.77
N ASP A 77 0.79 5.86 -27.61
CA ASP A 77 0.52 7.03 -28.48
C ASP A 77 0.51 8.38 -27.73
N ASN A 78 0.01 8.38 -26.48
CA ASN A 78 -0.15 9.59 -25.67
C ASN A 78 0.53 9.48 -24.30
N TYR A 79 1.43 8.50 -24.10
CA TYR A 79 2.10 8.33 -22.82
C TYR A 79 3.55 7.83 -23.01
N PRO A 80 4.53 8.36 -22.28
CA PRO A 80 5.95 7.98 -22.41
C PRO A 80 6.19 6.50 -22.07
N SER A 81 7.35 5.98 -22.42
CA SER A 81 7.78 4.66 -21.99
C SER A 81 8.03 4.62 -20.47
N SER A 82 8.05 3.42 -19.87
CA SER A 82 8.41 3.26 -18.45
C SER A 82 9.74 3.91 -18.11
N LYS A 83 10.72 3.86 -19.02
CA LYS A 83 12.02 4.50 -18.78
C LYS A 83 11.87 6.02 -18.66
N ASP A 84 11.17 6.64 -19.59
CA ASP A 84 11.01 8.10 -19.61
C ASP A 84 10.11 8.56 -18.44
N GLU A 85 9.09 7.77 -18.08
CA GLU A 85 8.25 8.00 -16.89
C GLU A 85 9.07 7.98 -15.61
N ILE A 86 9.90 6.95 -15.43
CA ILE A 86 10.80 6.79 -14.27
C ILE A 86 11.78 7.96 -14.21
N ASP A 87 12.42 8.31 -15.32
CA ASP A 87 13.37 9.42 -15.39
C ASP A 87 12.71 10.74 -14.98
N ALA A 88 11.56 11.08 -15.56
CA ALA A 88 10.82 12.29 -15.25
C ALA A 88 10.33 12.33 -13.78
N THR A 89 9.97 11.19 -13.23
CA THR A 89 9.49 11.07 -11.85
C THR A 89 10.64 11.27 -10.84
N ILE A 90 11.82 10.73 -11.13
CA ILE A 90 13.03 10.96 -10.32
C ILE A 90 13.45 12.43 -10.39
N GLU A 91 13.46 13.04 -11.58
CA GLU A 91 13.76 14.46 -11.76
C GLU A 91 12.75 15.39 -11.04
N ALA A 92 11.49 14.95 -10.92
CA ALA A 92 10.48 15.67 -10.15
C ALA A 92 10.69 15.58 -8.63
N GLY A 93 11.59 14.71 -8.15
CA GLY A 93 12.02 14.61 -6.76
C GLY A 93 11.43 13.44 -5.98
N ALA A 94 11.02 12.37 -6.63
CA ALA A 94 10.60 11.14 -5.95
C ALA A 94 11.74 10.55 -5.11
N ASP A 95 11.48 10.27 -3.84
CA ASP A 95 12.42 9.61 -2.93
C ASP A 95 12.34 8.08 -3.03
N ILE A 96 11.19 7.56 -3.43
CA ILE A 96 10.90 6.12 -3.55
C ILE A 96 10.04 5.90 -4.78
N LEU A 97 10.40 4.96 -5.65
CA LEU A 97 9.54 4.50 -6.74
C LEU A 97 8.95 3.13 -6.42
N MET A 98 7.65 2.97 -6.65
CA MET A 98 6.93 1.73 -6.47
C MET A 98 6.49 1.16 -7.82
N LEU A 99 6.96 -0.06 -8.14
CA LEU A 99 6.54 -0.83 -9.31
C LEU A 99 5.28 -1.63 -8.97
N PRO A 100 4.13 -1.36 -9.61
CA PRO A 100 2.91 -2.15 -9.44
C PRO A 100 2.83 -3.29 -10.45
N PHE A 101 1.93 -4.23 -10.20
CA PHE A 101 1.32 -5.19 -11.12
C PHE A 101 2.29 -5.95 -12.05
N PHE A 102 3.49 -6.24 -11.57
CA PHE A 102 4.47 -7.04 -12.30
C PHE A 102 4.13 -8.54 -12.21
N HIS A 103 4.50 -9.31 -13.23
CA HIS A 103 4.20 -10.73 -13.39
C HIS A 103 5.45 -11.60 -13.52
N THR A 104 6.59 -11.00 -13.85
CA THR A 104 7.83 -11.71 -14.19
C THR A 104 9.03 -11.12 -13.46
N VAL A 105 10.08 -11.92 -13.33
CA VAL A 105 11.38 -11.45 -12.79
C VAL A 105 12.00 -10.39 -13.71
N GLN A 106 11.81 -10.55 -15.01
CA GLN A 106 12.34 -9.63 -16.02
C GLN A 106 11.78 -8.21 -15.91
N GLU A 107 10.49 -8.06 -15.59
CA GLU A 107 9.89 -6.74 -15.32
C GLU A 107 10.52 -6.07 -14.10
N VAL A 108 10.82 -6.84 -13.05
CA VAL A 108 11.52 -6.35 -11.86
C VAL A 108 12.94 -5.92 -12.20
N GLU A 109 13.70 -6.77 -12.93
CA GLU A 109 15.06 -6.44 -13.39
C GLU A 109 15.08 -5.17 -14.24
N GLN A 110 14.09 -5.03 -15.12
CA GLN A 110 13.97 -3.84 -15.99
C GLN A 110 13.65 -2.58 -15.19
N PHE A 111 12.75 -2.67 -14.22
CA PHE A 111 12.48 -1.57 -13.29
C PHE A 111 13.75 -1.14 -12.54
N ILE A 112 14.44 -2.08 -11.91
CA ILE A 112 15.69 -1.80 -11.18
C ILE A 112 16.73 -1.17 -12.08
N LYS A 113 16.88 -1.68 -13.31
CA LYS A 113 17.78 -1.11 -14.32
C LYS A 113 17.43 0.32 -14.70
N TYR A 114 16.14 0.63 -14.85
CA TYR A 114 15.69 1.99 -15.17
C TYR A 114 15.89 2.96 -14.01
N VAL A 115 15.68 2.51 -12.77
CA VAL A 115 15.96 3.33 -11.58
C VAL A 115 17.44 3.59 -11.40
N ASP A 116 18.31 2.60 -11.72
CA ASP A 116 19.79 2.69 -11.71
C ASP A 116 20.36 3.28 -10.40
N GLY A 117 19.77 2.89 -9.26
CA GLY A 117 20.22 3.32 -7.94
C GLY A 117 20.02 4.82 -7.62
N ARG A 118 19.37 5.57 -8.50
CA ARG A 118 19.16 7.01 -8.34
C ARG A 118 18.16 7.37 -7.23
N THR A 119 17.27 6.43 -6.89
CA THR A 119 16.31 6.56 -5.79
C THR A 119 16.00 5.19 -5.19
N LYS A 120 15.23 5.14 -4.11
CA LYS A 120 14.83 3.89 -3.48
C LYS A 120 13.75 3.17 -4.30
N THR A 121 13.78 1.83 -4.26
CA THR A 121 12.84 0.97 -4.97
C THR A 121 11.89 0.25 -4.02
N CYS A 122 10.62 0.19 -4.38
CA CYS A 122 9.59 -0.60 -3.72
C CYS A 122 8.89 -1.48 -4.75
N LEU A 123 8.74 -2.76 -4.48
CA LEU A 123 7.91 -3.64 -5.31
C LEU A 123 6.53 -3.76 -4.68
N LEU A 124 5.47 -3.53 -5.44
CA LEU A 124 4.10 -3.82 -5.02
C LEU A 124 3.71 -5.23 -5.49
N LEU A 125 3.90 -6.20 -4.59
CA LEU A 125 3.59 -7.61 -4.86
C LEU A 125 2.08 -7.83 -4.75
N GLU A 126 1.40 -7.87 -5.88
CA GLU A 126 -0.07 -7.92 -5.93
C GLU A 126 -0.64 -8.84 -7.02
N THR A 127 0.22 -9.66 -7.63
CA THR A 127 -0.20 -10.65 -8.62
C THR A 127 0.15 -12.08 -8.15
N PRO A 128 -0.69 -13.09 -8.47
CA PRO A 128 -0.39 -14.48 -8.12
C PRO A 128 0.92 -14.99 -8.74
N SER A 129 1.27 -14.54 -9.97
CA SER A 129 2.54 -14.88 -10.61
C SER A 129 3.74 -14.36 -9.85
N ALA A 130 3.69 -13.10 -9.38
CA ALA A 130 4.75 -12.53 -8.54
C ALA A 130 4.89 -13.27 -7.21
N ALA A 131 3.78 -13.69 -6.59
CA ALA A 131 3.80 -14.48 -5.36
C ALA A 131 4.46 -15.85 -5.57
N ILE A 132 4.21 -16.52 -6.71
CA ILE A 132 4.84 -17.79 -7.08
C ILE A 132 6.34 -17.61 -7.34
N LEU A 133 6.73 -16.55 -8.03
CA LEU A 133 8.11 -16.26 -8.43
C LEU A 133 8.92 -15.53 -7.35
N LEU A 134 8.36 -15.36 -6.14
CA LEU A 134 8.99 -14.52 -5.10
C LEU A 134 10.42 -14.95 -4.79
N ASP A 135 10.73 -16.25 -4.74
CA ASP A 135 12.08 -16.73 -4.44
C ASP A 135 13.11 -16.33 -5.49
N ASP A 136 12.70 -16.14 -6.75
CA ASP A 136 13.58 -15.66 -7.82
C ASP A 136 13.62 -14.13 -7.85
N ILE A 137 12.52 -13.45 -7.60
CA ILE A 137 12.45 -11.99 -7.45
C ILE A 137 13.39 -11.52 -6.34
N LEU A 138 13.40 -12.20 -5.19
CA LEU A 138 14.24 -11.85 -4.05
C LEU A 138 15.75 -11.95 -4.31
N LYS A 139 16.17 -12.61 -5.41
CA LYS A 139 17.57 -12.66 -5.85
C LYS A 139 17.99 -11.45 -6.70
N VAL A 140 17.02 -10.66 -7.19
CA VAL A 140 17.31 -9.47 -7.99
C VAL A 140 17.94 -8.40 -7.10
N PRO A 141 19.17 -7.93 -7.40
CA PRO A 141 19.80 -6.89 -6.59
C PRO A 141 19.13 -5.54 -6.80
N GLY A 142 19.12 -4.70 -5.77
CA GLY A 142 18.61 -3.34 -5.87
C GLY A 142 17.13 -3.18 -5.41
N ILE A 143 16.51 -4.21 -4.86
CA ILE A 143 15.20 -4.11 -4.20
C ILE A 143 15.41 -3.57 -2.79
N ASP A 144 14.93 -2.36 -2.50
CA ASP A 144 15.05 -1.76 -1.18
C ASP A 144 13.89 -2.15 -0.24
N MET A 145 12.70 -2.39 -0.77
CA MET A 145 11.53 -2.79 0.03
C MET A 145 10.44 -3.47 -0.82
N ILE A 146 9.51 -4.16 -0.15
CA ILE A 146 8.37 -4.82 -0.79
C ILE A 146 7.09 -4.46 -0.03
N HIS A 147 6.04 -4.11 -0.76
CA HIS A 147 4.69 -3.96 -0.22
C HIS A 147 3.75 -5.00 -0.82
N ILE A 148 3.06 -5.78 0.01
CA ILE A 148 2.11 -6.80 -0.46
C ILE A 148 0.76 -6.12 -0.67
N GLY A 149 0.32 -6.01 -1.92
CA GLY A 149 -0.93 -5.37 -2.32
C GLY A 149 -2.11 -6.32 -2.17
N LEU A 150 -2.77 -6.27 -1.00
CA LEU A 150 -3.85 -7.21 -0.68
C LEU A 150 -5.06 -7.09 -1.61
N ASN A 151 -5.35 -5.86 -2.11
CA ASN A 151 -6.56 -5.65 -2.90
C ASN A 151 -6.51 -6.37 -4.26
N ASP A 152 -5.48 -6.15 -5.06
CA ASP A 152 -5.40 -6.79 -6.38
C ASP A 152 -5.06 -8.28 -6.26
N LEU A 153 -4.24 -8.65 -5.27
CA LEU A 153 -3.90 -10.05 -5.04
C LEU A 153 -5.14 -10.90 -4.70
N HIS A 154 -5.99 -10.43 -3.75
CA HIS A 154 -7.20 -11.20 -3.39
C HIS A 154 -8.19 -11.33 -4.54
N LEU A 155 -8.36 -10.27 -5.34
CA LEU A 155 -9.21 -10.28 -6.53
C LEU A 155 -8.70 -11.30 -7.56
N ALA A 156 -7.41 -11.27 -7.85
CA ALA A 156 -6.79 -12.20 -8.79
C ALA A 156 -6.82 -13.65 -8.30
N MET A 157 -6.85 -13.90 -6.98
CA MET A 157 -7.02 -15.21 -6.37
C MET A 157 -8.51 -15.63 -6.22
N GLY A 158 -9.45 -14.81 -6.66
CA GLY A 158 -10.89 -15.09 -6.59
C GLY A 158 -11.49 -15.04 -5.17
N MET A 159 -10.78 -14.45 -4.22
CA MET A 159 -11.24 -14.24 -2.86
C MET A 159 -12.34 -13.18 -2.76
N LYS A 160 -13.10 -13.15 -1.69
CA LYS A 160 -14.24 -12.24 -1.50
C LYS A 160 -13.89 -11.01 -0.67
N PHE A 161 -12.86 -11.11 0.15
CA PHE A 161 -12.42 -10.06 1.04
C PHE A 161 -10.90 -10.07 1.18
N MET A 162 -10.24 -8.93 1.03
CA MET A 162 -8.79 -8.85 0.93
C MET A 162 -8.03 -9.41 2.14
N PHE A 163 -8.62 -9.35 3.32
CA PHE A 163 -7.98 -9.88 4.54
C PHE A 163 -8.10 -11.41 4.69
N GLN A 164 -8.77 -12.13 3.76
CA GLN A 164 -8.65 -13.59 3.66
C GLN A 164 -7.19 -14.00 3.43
N LEU A 165 -6.40 -13.17 2.74
CA LEU A 165 -4.96 -13.40 2.55
C LEU A 165 -4.16 -13.49 3.86
N LEU A 166 -4.65 -12.88 4.96
CA LEU A 166 -4.05 -13.02 6.30
C LEU A 166 -4.44 -14.35 6.96
N THR A 167 -5.66 -14.83 6.72
CA THR A 167 -6.21 -16.02 7.38
C THR A 167 -5.93 -17.32 6.63
N ASP A 168 -5.69 -17.24 5.31
CA ASP A 168 -5.29 -18.39 4.47
C ASP A 168 -3.78 -18.68 4.53
N GLY A 169 -3.01 -17.89 5.29
CA GLY A 169 -1.57 -18.05 5.43
C GLY A 169 -0.74 -17.55 4.24
N VAL A 170 -1.34 -16.94 3.23
CA VAL A 170 -0.61 -16.41 2.06
C VAL A 170 0.35 -15.30 2.48
N VAL A 171 -0.11 -14.32 3.25
CA VAL A 171 0.75 -13.23 3.72
C VAL A 171 1.83 -13.74 4.67
N ASP A 172 1.54 -14.74 5.52
CA ASP A 172 2.51 -15.37 6.41
C ASP A 172 3.66 -16.04 5.63
N GLN A 173 3.34 -16.74 4.54
CA GLN A 173 4.33 -17.37 3.67
C GLN A 173 5.20 -16.34 2.95
N LEU A 174 4.59 -15.30 2.36
CA LEU A 174 5.30 -14.22 1.68
C LEU A 174 6.20 -13.45 2.66
N ALA A 175 5.65 -13.07 3.83
CA ALA A 175 6.38 -12.38 4.88
C ALA A 175 7.59 -13.18 5.37
N THR A 176 7.44 -14.49 5.55
CA THR A 176 8.52 -15.37 5.98
C THR A 176 9.68 -15.37 4.98
N LYS A 177 9.37 -15.50 3.68
CA LYS A 177 10.38 -15.46 2.61
C LYS A 177 11.09 -14.11 2.53
N ILE A 178 10.34 -13.00 2.56
CA ILE A 178 10.91 -11.66 2.48
C ILE A 178 11.80 -11.37 3.67
N LYS A 179 11.34 -11.68 4.90
CA LYS A 179 12.13 -11.50 6.13
C LYS A 179 13.45 -12.25 6.11
N ALA A 180 13.50 -13.44 5.51
CA ALA A 180 14.74 -14.22 5.41
C ALA A 180 15.85 -13.51 4.63
N THR A 181 15.51 -12.55 3.76
CA THR A 181 16.48 -11.74 3.00
C THR A 181 16.91 -10.46 3.69
N GLY A 182 16.22 -10.06 4.77
CA GLY A 182 16.43 -8.78 5.45
C GLY A 182 15.79 -7.58 4.73
N ILE A 183 15.10 -7.77 3.61
CA ILE A 183 14.36 -6.70 2.90
C ILE A 183 13.17 -6.27 3.77
N PRO A 184 13.02 -4.97 4.10
CA PRO A 184 11.85 -4.47 4.79
C PRO A 184 10.59 -4.63 3.94
N PHE A 185 9.48 -5.00 4.58
CA PHE A 185 8.21 -5.17 3.88
C PHE A 185 7.03 -4.57 4.62
N GLY A 186 5.94 -4.36 3.88
CA GLY A 186 4.61 -4.01 4.39
C GLY A 186 3.52 -4.76 3.66
N PHE A 187 2.28 -4.58 4.10
CA PHE A 187 1.13 -5.15 3.39
C PHE A 187 -0.12 -4.29 3.56
N GLY A 188 -1.03 -4.36 2.59
CA GLY A 188 -2.37 -3.80 2.63
C GLY A 188 -2.45 -2.34 3.08
N GLY A 189 -3.56 -2.03 3.73
CA GLY A 189 -3.84 -0.70 4.27
C GLY A 189 -4.63 -0.81 5.57
N ILE A 190 -4.53 0.24 6.41
CA ILE A 190 -5.30 0.37 7.64
C ILE A 190 -6.28 1.53 7.55
N ALA A 191 -7.47 1.35 8.13
CA ALA A 191 -8.41 2.40 8.44
C ALA A 191 -8.08 3.06 9.79
N ARG A 192 -8.96 3.94 10.30
CA ARG A 192 -8.90 4.35 11.71
C ARG A 192 -9.03 3.11 12.62
N ILE A 193 -8.44 3.19 13.80
CA ILE A 193 -8.31 2.08 14.76
C ILE A 193 -9.63 1.33 14.97
N ASN A 194 -10.74 2.07 15.12
CA ASN A 194 -12.06 1.52 15.40
C ASN A 194 -12.97 1.46 14.15
N SER A 195 -12.42 1.59 12.95
CA SER A 195 -13.18 1.66 11.69
C SER A 195 -12.82 0.51 10.75
N GLY A 196 -13.69 0.32 9.75
CA GLY A 196 -13.54 -0.75 8.75
C GLY A 196 -14.38 -1.98 9.09
N MET A 197 -14.59 -2.84 8.11
CA MET A 197 -15.26 -4.14 8.32
C MET A 197 -14.43 -5.03 9.26
N LEU A 198 -13.11 -5.04 9.06
CA LEU A 198 -12.14 -5.54 10.02
C LEU A 198 -11.52 -4.31 10.71
N PRO A 199 -11.59 -4.19 12.05
CA PRO A 199 -11.06 -3.01 12.75
C PRO A 199 -9.59 -2.77 12.47
N GLY A 200 -9.20 -1.50 12.24
CA GLY A 200 -7.82 -1.12 11.97
C GLY A 200 -6.85 -1.56 13.06
N ALA A 201 -7.30 -1.62 14.32
CA ALA A 201 -6.53 -2.12 15.45
C ALA A 201 -6.10 -3.59 15.27
N ALA A 202 -6.99 -4.45 14.79
CA ALA A 202 -6.67 -5.86 14.55
C ALA A 202 -5.66 -6.00 13.41
N VAL A 203 -5.81 -5.24 12.33
CA VAL A 203 -4.88 -5.24 11.19
C VAL A 203 -3.50 -4.72 11.62
N LEU A 204 -3.43 -3.63 12.41
CA LEU A 204 -2.18 -3.08 12.92
C LEU A 204 -1.42 -4.11 13.77
N LYS A 205 -2.13 -4.86 14.61
CA LYS A 205 -1.52 -5.93 15.42
C LYS A 205 -0.97 -7.07 14.56
N GLU A 206 -1.58 -7.38 13.40
CA GLU A 206 -1.04 -8.34 12.44
C GLU A 206 0.27 -7.83 11.80
N HIS A 207 0.44 -6.53 11.57
CA HIS A 207 1.72 -5.98 11.14
C HIS A 207 2.84 -6.30 12.12
N TYR A 208 2.57 -6.17 13.42
CA TYR A 208 3.55 -6.51 14.47
C TYR A 208 3.80 -8.01 14.56
N ARG A 209 2.75 -8.85 14.47
CA ARG A 209 2.89 -10.30 14.45
C ARG A 209 3.79 -10.78 13.30
N LEU A 210 3.59 -10.22 12.11
CA LEU A 210 4.32 -10.60 10.91
C LEU A 210 5.70 -9.94 10.80
N GLY A 211 5.98 -8.90 11.59
CA GLY A 211 7.22 -8.14 11.53
C GLY A 211 7.27 -7.18 10.34
N SER A 212 6.13 -6.69 9.92
CA SER A 212 6.00 -5.64 8.90
C SER A 212 6.56 -4.32 9.39
N SER A 213 7.04 -3.48 8.47
CA SER A 213 7.68 -2.20 8.75
C SER A 213 6.98 -0.99 8.13
N MET A 214 5.94 -1.21 7.30
CA MET A 214 5.24 -0.13 6.62
C MET A 214 3.80 -0.49 6.28
N VAL A 215 2.92 0.52 6.18
CA VAL A 215 1.50 0.35 5.86
C VAL A 215 0.93 1.59 5.19
N ILE A 216 -0.03 1.39 4.27
CA ILE A 216 -0.82 2.47 3.68
C ILE A 216 -1.94 2.85 4.65
N VAL A 217 -2.06 4.13 4.96
CA VAL A 217 -3.23 4.70 5.62
C VAL A 217 -4.32 4.87 4.55
N SER A 218 -5.38 4.08 4.66
CA SER A 218 -6.40 3.97 3.63
C SER A 218 -7.28 5.22 3.53
N ARG A 219 -8.02 5.38 2.42
CA ARG A 219 -9.00 6.45 2.26
C ARG A 219 -10.09 6.46 3.33
N SER A 220 -10.43 5.31 3.89
CA SER A 220 -11.41 5.26 4.99
C SER A 220 -10.89 5.89 6.28
N PHE A 221 -9.60 6.18 6.38
CA PHE A 221 -9.01 6.95 7.47
C PHE A 221 -9.42 8.43 7.38
N CYS A 222 -9.20 9.05 6.21
CA CYS A 222 -9.64 10.40 5.87
C CYS A 222 -9.98 10.46 4.38
N ASN A 223 -11.27 10.55 4.04
CA ASN A 223 -11.69 10.66 2.64
C ASN A 223 -11.74 12.14 2.23
N THR A 224 -10.65 12.65 1.66
CA THR A 224 -10.51 14.05 1.24
C THR A 224 -11.33 14.43 0.01
N ASP A 225 -12.02 13.49 -0.64
CA ASP A 225 -13.04 13.78 -1.65
C ASP A 225 -14.36 14.18 -1.02
N LYS A 226 -14.62 13.73 0.23
CA LYS A 226 -15.84 14.02 1.00
C LYS A 226 -15.63 15.10 2.04
N VAL A 227 -14.50 15.05 2.73
CA VAL A 227 -14.08 16.04 3.73
C VAL A 227 -13.17 17.06 3.04
N THR A 228 -13.65 18.26 2.78
CA THR A 228 -12.93 19.30 2.04
C THR A 228 -12.36 20.40 2.92
N ASP A 229 -12.90 20.56 4.14
CA ASP A 229 -12.41 21.52 5.12
C ASP A 229 -11.06 21.10 5.68
N LEU A 230 -10.04 21.97 5.58
CA LEU A 230 -8.67 21.66 5.98
C LEU A 230 -8.50 21.55 7.50
N ASP A 231 -9.31 22.25 8.29
CA ASP A 231 -9.23 22.15 9.75
C ASP A 231 -9.85 20.83 10.23
N GLU A 232 -10.95 20.40 9.61
CA GLU A 232 -11.53 19.08 9.84
C GLU A 232 -10.55 17.97 9.44
N ILE A 233 -9.90 18.06 8.26
CA ILE A 233 -8.86 17.13 7.82
C ILE A 233 -7.73 17.08 8.85
N ARG A 234 -7.25 18.22 9.32
CA ARG A 234 -6.19 18.33 10.34
C ARG A 234 -6.58 17.64 11.65
N GLN A 235 -7.81 17.85 12.09
CA GLN A 235 -8.32 17.19 13.29
C GLN A 235 -8.34 15.67 13.13
N ILE A 236 -8.88 15.15 12.00
CA ILE A 236 -8.94 13.71 11.70
C ILE A 236 -7.53 13.10 11.71
N PHE A 237 -6.55 13.78 11.08
CA PHE A 237 -5.18 13.28 11.04
C PHE A 237 -4.54 13.27 12.43
N ASN A 238 -4.63 14.37 13.19
CA ASN A 238 -4.01 14.46 14.51
C ASN A 238 -4.57 13.39 15.48
N GLU A 239 -5.89 13.25 15.54
CA GLU A 239 -6.55 12.25 16.38
C GLU A 239 -6.17 10.83 15.93
N GLY A 240 -6.37 10.49 14.65
CA GLY A 240 -6.18 9.14 14.17
C GLY A 240 -4.72 8.71 14.14
N MET A 241 -3.76 9.61 13.88
CA MET A 241 -2.34 9.31 13.98
C MET A 241 -1.92 9.09 15.44
N GLY A 242 -2.46 9.89 16.37
CA GLY A 242 -2.27 9.67 17.80
C GLY A 242 -2.74 8.30 18.23
N GLU A 243 -3.97 7.91 17.88
CA GLU A 243 -4.54 6.58 18.15
C GLU A 243 -3.67 5.45 17.59
N ILE A 244 -3.18 5.57 16.36
CA ILE A 244 -2.29 4.58 15.74
C ILE A 244 -0.99 4.47 16.55
N ARG A 245 -0.33 5.59 16.86
CA ARG A 245 0.96 5.60 17.55
C ARG A 245 0.87 5.08 18.99
N ASP A 246 -0.24 5.32 19.66
CA ASP A 246 -0.46 4.79 21.01
C ASP A 246 -0.69 3.26 20.97
N LEU A 247 -1.50 2.77 20.02
CA LEU A 247 -1.66 1.33 19.82
C LEU A 247 -0.35 0.64 19.42
N GLU A 248 0.51 1.29 18.64
CA GLU A 248 1.84 0.76 18.30
C GLU A 248 2.73 0.60 19.54
N LYS A 249 2.70 1.56 20.47
CA LYS A 249 3.44 1.46 21.75
C LYS A 249 2.96 0.25 22.56
N GLU A 250 1.64 0.05 22.65
CA GLU A 250 1.06 -1.12 23.31
C GLU A 250 1.49 -2.42 22.62
N ALA A 251 1.39 -2.46 21.28
CA ALA A 251 1.75 -3.62 20.48
C ALA A 251 3.24 -4.00 20.57
N GLN A 252 4.11 -3.03 20.77
CA GLN A 252 5.55 -3.25 20.97
C GLN A 252 5.88 -3.73 22.38
N ALA A 253 5.11 -3.31 23.38
CA ALA A 253 5.36 -3.62 24.77
C ALA A 253 5.02 -5.08 25.15
N ALA A 254 4.15 -5.74 24.40
CA ALA A 254 3.67 -7.08 24.64
C ALA A 254 3.58 -7.87 23.33
N VAL A 255 3.89 -9.17 23.37
CA VAL A 255 3.80 -10.09 22.23
C VAL A 255 2.84 -11.25 22.48
N ASP A 256 2.28 -11.33 23.67
CA ASP A 256 1.37 -12.40 24.12
C ASP A 256 -0.01 -12.35 23.45
N TYR A 257 -0.36 -11.21 22.81
CA TYR A 257 -1.61 -11.03 22.08
C TYR A 257 -1.57 -11.63 20.65
N PHE A 258 -0.44 -12.02 20.11
CA PHE A 258 -0.33 -12.43 18.68
C PHE A 258 -1.33 -13.51 18.30
N THR A 259 -1.39 -14.58 19.09
CA THR A 259 -2.30 -15.70 18.84
C THR A 259 -3.77 -15.28 18.99
N SER A 260 -4.10 -14.55 20.04
CA SER A 260 -5.48 -14.11 20.30
C SER A 260 -5.97 -13.10 19.26
N ASN A 261 -5.09 -12.17 18.83
CA ASN A 261 -5.42 -11.22 17.76
C ASN A 261 -5.61 -11.92 16.42
N HIS A 262 -4.72 -12.87 16.08
CA HIS A 262 -4.85 -13.61 14.83
C HIS A 262 -6.16 -14.41 14.80
N LYS A 263 -6.52 -15.07 15.92
CA LYS A 263 -7.81 -15.74 16.06
C LYS A 263 -9.01 -14.79 15.91
N LEU A 264 -8.92 -13.58 16.48
CA LEU A 264 -9.93 -12.54 16.27
C LEU A 264 -10.06 -12.16 14.79
N VAL A 265 -8.93 -12.05 14.07
CA VAL A 265 -8.92 -11.75 12.63
C VAL A 265 -9.57 -12.87 11.85
N GLU A 266 -9.22 -14.16 12.11
CA GLU A 266 -9.86 -15.32 11.47
C GLU A 266 -11.37 -15.29 11.65
N ASP A 267 -11.85 -15.22 12.89
CA ASP A 267 -13.29 -15.23 13.21
C ASP A 267 -14.05 -14.05 12.58
N SER A 268 -13.39 -12.89 12.49
CA SER A 268 -13.98 -11.69 11.89
C SER A 268 -14.03 -11.80 10.36
N VAL A 269 -12.97 -12.27 9.73
CA VAL A 269 -12.90 -12.46 8.27
C VAL A 269 -13.94 -13.50 7.82
N GLU A 270 -14.07 -14.64 8.53
CA GLU A 270 -15.07 -15.65 8.23
C GLU A 270 -16.49 -15.06 8.22
N LYS A 271 -16.89 -14.35 9.28
CA LYS A 271 -18.19 -13.68 9.37
C LYS A 271 -18.41 -12.64 8.26
N ILE A 272 -17.38 -11.87 7.91
CA ILE A 272 -17.46 -10.87 6.82
C ILE A 272 -17.69 -11.57 5.48
N VAL A 273 -16.98 -12.65 5.21
CA VAL A 273 -17.15 -13.43 3.98
C VAL A 273 -18.55 -14.05 3.88
N GLU A 274 -19.08 -14.59 4.98
CA GLU A 274 -20.45 -15.07 5.06
C GLU A 274 -21.47 -13.99 4.72
N LEU A 275 -21.32 -12.78 5.31
CA LEU A 275 -22.18 -11.63 5.02
C LEU A 275 -22.11 -11.18 3.55
N ILE A 276 -20.92 -11.19 2.94
CA ILE A 276 -20.74 -10.86 1.52
C ILE A 276 -21.47 -11.89 0.64
N ASN A 277 -21.34 -13.16 0.95
CA ASN A 277 -22.01 -14.24 0.21
C ASN A 277 -23.55 -14.16 0.35
N ALA A 278 -24.06 -13.92 1.56
CA ALA A 278 -25.50 -13.79 1.82
C ALA A 278 -26.11 -12.62 1.02
N LYS A 279 -25.42 -11.46 0.96
CA LYS A 279 -25.88 -10.31 0.17
C LYS A 279 -25.94 -10.60 -1.34
N LYS A 280 -25.01 -11.37 -1.87
CA LYS A 280 -25.01 -11.77 -3.30
C LYS A 280 -26.17 -12.71 -3.63
N ASN A 281 -26.50 -13.62 -2.74
CA ASN A 281 -27.59 -14.58 -2.93
C ASN A 281 -28.97 -13.96 -2.71
N GLY A 282 -29.08 -12.89 -1.94
CA GLY A 282 -30.36 -12.17 -1.68
C GLY A 282 -30.72 -11.13 -2.75
N ASN A 283 -29.81 -10.82 -3.68
CA ASN A 283 -30.04 -9.90 -4.81
C ASN A 283 -30.24 -10.65 -6.15
N GLN A 284 -30.42 -11.94 -6.13
CA GLN A 284 -30.86 -12.78 -7.25
C GLN A 284 -32.35 -13.16 -7.05
#